data_bbc4a9820b766d004b4afb28c6da6c75
#
_entry.id   bbc4a9820b766d004b4afb28c6da6c75
#
_cell.length_a   1.000
_cell.length_b   1.000
_cell.length_c   1.000
_cell.angle_alpha   90.00
_cell.angle_beta   90.00
_cell.angle_gamma   90.00
#
_symmetry.space_group_name_H-M   'P 1'
#
loop_
_entity.id
_entity.type
_entity.pdbx_description
1 polymer ?
#
loop_
_entity_poly.entity_id
_entity_poly.type
_entity_poly.pdbx_seq_one_letter_code
_entity_poly.pdbx_strand_id
1 'polypeptide(L)'
;MTPNPIDDPTLIAEIAPTGKLRAVINLGNAVLARQQPDSDEPAGVSVDLARAFARLLGLEVELIPVKVAAEAVAAVTEERADIGFFAIDPGRGAGIAFTAPYVLIEGAYLVRNDSPLTDNAQVDAPGNDIVVGKGSAYDLYLSRHIQHASLVRAASSQAVVDTFLTGNHQVAAGVRQQLETDAARVPGLRLLPGRFMVIEQAMGLPRGRSACAEALLRSFVEHAKASGEVAAALQRNQVQGVSVASPARG
;
A
#
# COMPACT_ATOMS: atom_id res chain seq x y z
N MET A 1 -25.29 -28.48 9.91
CA MET A 1 -23.97 -28.10 9.42
C MET A 1 -24.15 -26.75 8.73
N THR A 2 -23.58 -25.69 9.23
CA THR A 2 -23.48 -24.42 8.52
C THR A 2 -22.64 -24.65 7.26
N PRO A 3 -23.11 -24.28 6.06
CA PRO A 3 -22.29 -24.44 4.87
C PRO A 3 -20.99 -23.66 5.04
N ASN A 4 -19.90 -24.22 4.51
CA ASN A 4 -18.64 -23.50 4.48
C ASN A 4 -18.87 -22.20 3.65
N PRO A 5 -18.53 -21.00 4.14
CA PRO A 5 -18.77 -19.75 3.41
C PRO A 5 -18.20 -19.73 1.98
N ILE A 6 -17.20 -20.58 1.72
CA ILE A 6 -16.56 -20.73 0.40
C ILE A 6 -17.46 -21.51 -0.59
N ASP A 7 -18.42 -22.27 -0.10
CA ASP A 7 -19.35 -23.08 -0.91
C ASP A 7 -20.69 -22.36 -1.16
N ASP A 8 -20.83 -21.09 -0.74
CA ASP A 8 -22.04 -20.30 -0.98
C ASP A 8 -21.93 -19.50 -2.28
N PRO A 9 -22.63 -19.93 -3.36
CA PRO A 9 -22.58 -19.23 -4.65
C PRO A 9 -23.10 -17.79 -4.58
N THR A 10 -24.00 -17.49 -3.63
CA THR A 10 -24.57 -16.15 -3.45
C THR A 10 -23.51 -15.21 -2.90
N LEU A 11 -22.75 -15.67 -1.93
CA LEU A 11 -21.65 -14.90 -1.35
C LEU A 11 -20.52 -14.68 -2.37
N ILE A 12 -20.19 -15.71 -3.17
CA ILE A 12 -19.20 -15.58 -4.23
C ILE A 12 -19.67 -14.56 -5.29
N ALA A 13 -20.93 -14.62 -5.72
CA ALA A 13 -21.50 -13.67 -6.67
C ALA A 13 -21.57 -12.23 -6.11
N GLU A 14 -21.75 -12.08 -4.80
CA GLU A 14 -21.68 -10.77 -4.14
C GLU A 14 -20.27 -10.19 -4.21
N ILE A 15 -19.25 -11.00 -3.92
CA ILE A 15 -17.83 -10.56 -3.92
C ILE A 15 -17.36 -10.29 -5.36
N ALA A 16 -17.71 -11.15 -6.31
CA ALA A 16 -17.26 -11.10 -7.70
C ALA A 16 -18.45 -11.16 -8.67
N PRO A 17 -19.23 -10.08 -8.80
CA PRO A 17 -20.50 -10.06 -9.54
C PRO A 17 -20.35 -10.30 -11.05
N THR A 18 -19.16 -10.19 -11.60
CA THR A 18 -18.86 -10.44 -13.01
C THR A 18 -18.48 -11.90 -13.31
N GLY A 19 -18.40 -12.75 -12.29
CA GLY A 19 -17.92 -14.14 -12.41
C GLY A 19 -16.41 -14.29 -12.45
N LYS A 20 -15.66 -13.17 -12.38
CA LYS A 20 -14.20 -13.11 -12.19
C LYS A 20 -13.90 -12.19 -11.02
N LEU A 21 -12.85 -12.46 -10.26
CA LEU A 21 -12.39 -11.56 -9.20
C LEU A 21 -11.57 -10.43 -9.82
N ARG A 22 -12.11 -9.22 -9.86
CA ARG A 22 -11.42 -8.01 -10.32
C ARG A 22 -10.60 -7.43 -9.18
N ALA A 23 -9.27 -7.48 -9.30
CA ALA A 23 -8.34 -7.00 -8.28
C ALA A 23 -7.58 -5.78 -8.81
N VAL A 24 -7.74 -4.61 -8.18
CA VAL A 24 -6.94 -3.43 -8.53
C VAL A 24 -5.55 -3.52 -7.90
N ILE A 25 -4.53 -3.31 -8.73
CA ILE A 25 -3.11 -3.43 -8.37
C ILE A 25 -2.44 -2.05 -8.51
N ASN A 26 -2.07 -1.46 -7.39
CA ASN A 26 -1.41 -0.16 -7.35
C ASN A 26 0.11 -0.30 -7.60
N LEU A 27 0.55 -0.02 -8.82
CA LEU A 27 1.96 0.00 -9.21
C LEU A 27 2.75 1.18 -8.59
N GLY A 28 2.04 2.17 -8.04
CA GLY A 28 2.65 3.27 -7.29
C GLY A 28 3.28 2.84 -5.97
N ASN A 29 2.95 1.64 -5.47
CA ASN A 29 3.62 1.01 -4.33
C ASN A 29 4.58 -0.09 -4.84
N ALA A 30 5.75 0.32 -5.29
CA ALA A 30 6.76 -0.56 -5.88
C ALA A 30 7.26 -1.68 -4.93
N VAL A 31 7.03 -1.54 -3.62
CA VAL A 31 7.35 -2.59 -2.63
C VAL A 31 6.45 -3.80 -2.78
N LEU A 32 5.16 -3.59 -3.07
CA LEU A 32 4.17 -4.67 -3.10
C LEU A 32 3.67 -5.02 -4.51
N ALA A 33 3.89 -4.15 -5.49
CA ALA A 33 3.52 -4.41 -6.88
C ALA A 33 4.44 -3.67 -7.85
N ARG A 34 4.75 -4.31 -8.98
CA ARG A 34 5.57 -3.74 -10.04
C ARG A 34 5.10 -4.23 -11.40
N GLN A 35 5.38 -3.46 -12.44
CA GLN A 35 5.28 -3.91 -13.81
C GLN A 35 6.41 -4.90 -14.11
N GLN A 36 6.13 -6.00 -14.80
CA GLN A 36 7.18 -6.88 -15.30
C GLN A 36 7.84 -6.24 -16.54
N PRO A 37 9.17 -6.35 -16.69
CA PRO A 37 9.87 -5.72 -17.81
C PRO A 37 9.41 -6.20 -19.20
N ASP A 38 9.04 -7.48 -19.31
CA ASP A 38 8.75 -8.16 -20.58
C ASP A 38 7.28 -8.59 -20.69
N SER A 39 6.38 -8.05 -19.86
CA SER A 39 4.96 -8.43 -19.83
C SER A 39 4.11 -7.25 -19.41
N ASP A 40 2.90 -7.15 -19.97
CA ASP A 40 1.89 -6.20 -19.53
C ASP A 40 1.24 -6.60 -18.19
N GLU A 41 1.51 -7.81 -17.69
CA GLU A 41 1.00 -8.25 -16.41
C GLU A 41 1.81 -7.68 -15.23
N PRO A 42 1.12 -7.20 -14.19
CA PRO A 42 1.78 -6.82 -12.95
C PRO A 42 2.28 -8.06 -12.19
N ALA A 43 3.31 -7.86 -11.36
CA ALA A 43 3.81 -8.84 -10.40
C ALA A 43 3.97 -8.22 -9.01
N GLY A 44 4.09 -9.05 -8.00
CA GLY A 44 4.31 -8.59 -6.62
C GLY A 44 3.43 -9.30 -5.62
N VAL A 45 3.62 -8.92 -4.36
CA VAL A 45 2.88 -9.50 -3.22
C VAL A 45 1.37 -9.31 -3.37
N SER A 46 0.92 -8.13 -3.83
CA SER A 46 -0.49 -7.85 -4.07
C SER A 46 -1.08 -8.79 -5.13
N VAL A 47 -0.33 -9.07 -6.20
CA VAL A 47 -0.75 -10.00 -7.26
C VAL A 47 -0.85 -11.43 -6.74
N ASP A 48 0.16 -11.87 -5.96
CA ASP A 48 0.17 -13.21 -5.37
C ASP A 48 -1.05 -13.42 -4.46
N LEU A 49 -1.37 -12.46 -3.60
CA LEU A 49 -2.53 -12.53 -2.70
C LEU A 49 -3.86 -12.43 -3.46
N ALA A 50 -3.96 -11.61 -4.52
CA ALA A 50 -5.16 -11.57 -5.37
C ALA A 50 -5.42 -12.93 -6.03
N ARG A 51 -4.38 -13.55 -6.58
CA ARG A 51 -4.47 -14.89 -7.17
C ARG A 51 -4.81 -15.96 -6.14
N ALA A 52 -4.27 -15.85 -4.92
CA ALA A 52 -4.58 -16.78 -3.83
C ALA A 52 -6.05 -16.66 -3.39
N PHE A 53 -6.56 -15.45 -3.26
CA PHE A 53 -7.97 -15.23 -2.92
C PHE A 53 -8.92 -15.71 -4.03
N ALA A 54 -8.59 -15.44 -5.31
CA ALA A 54 -9.36 -15.96 -6.45
C ALA A 54 -9.42 -17.50 -6.45
N ARG A 55 -8.27 -18.17 -6.21
CA ARG A 55 -8.21 -19.63 -6.06
C ARG A 55 -9.11 -20.15 -4.94
N LEU A 56 -9.12 -19.45 -3.79
CA LEU A 56 -9.99 -19.79 -2.68
C LEU A 56 -11.47 -19.74 -3.07
N LEU A 57 -11.86 -18.76 -3.89
CA LEU A 57 -13.23 -18.59 -4.38
C LEU A 57 -13.56 -19.50 -5.58
N GLY A 58 -12.59 -20.22 -6.14
CA GLY A 58 -12.77 -21.01 -7.38
C GLY A 58 -12.96 -20.14 -8.62
N LEU A 59 -12.45 -18.90 -8.64
CA LEU A 59 -12.60 -17.93 -9.71
C LEU A 59 -11.30 -17.65 -10.46
N GLU A 60 -11.43 -17.20 -11.70
CA GLU A 60 -10.33 -16.49 -12.38
C GLU A 60 -10.14 -15.09 -11.78
N VAL A 61 -8.90 -14.59 -11.80
CA VAL A 61 -8.59 -13.23 -11.39
C VAL A 61 -8.36 -12.35 -12.62
N GLU A 62 -8.95 -11.15 -12.58
CA GLU A 62 -8.64 -10.06 -13.51
C GLU A 62 -7.84 -9.00 -12.75
N LEU A 63 -6.61 -8.76 -13.19
CA LEU A 63 -5.71 -7.78 -12.57
C LEU A 63 -5.88 -6.42 -13.27
N ILE A 64 -6.20 -5.38 -12.51
CA ILE A 64 -6.41 -4.01 -13.00
C ILE A 64 -5.26 -3.14 -12.51
N PRO A 65 -4.16 -2.98 -13.28
CA PRO A 65 -3.04 -2.14 -12.87
C PRO A 65 -3.41 -0.66 -12.92
N VAL A 66 -3.01 0.08 -11.88
CA VAL A 66 -3.14 1.53 -11.79
C VAL A 66 -1.82 2.15 -11.30
N LYS A 67 -1.60 3.42 -11.59
CA LYS A 67 -0.30 4.07 -11.32
C LYS A 67 -0.21 4.74 -9.95
N VAL A 68 -1.35 5.13 -9.38
CA VAL A 68 -1.40 5.87 -8.10
C VAL A 68 -2.47 5.32 -7.17
N ALA A 69 -2.26 5.51 -5.86
CA ALA A 69 -3.16 4.98 -4.84
C ALA A 69 -4.60 5.52 -4.93
N ALA A 70 -4.78 6.76 -5.37
CA ALA A 70 -6.11 7.36 -5.54
C ALA A 70 -6.95 6.65 -6.62
N GLU A 71 -6.33 6.20 -7.72
CA GLU A 71 -7.00 5.42 -8.76
C GLU A 71 -7.44 4.05 -8.22
N ALA A 72 -6.61 3.41 -7.37
CA ALA A 72 -6.99 2.15 -6.74
C ALA A 72 -8.19 2.33 -5.80
N VAL A 73 -8.20 3.39 -5.00
CA VAL A 73 -9.34 3.73 -4.13
C VAL A 73 -10.59 3.96 -4.97
N ALA A 74 -10.52 4.78 -6.02
CA ALA A 74 -11.64 5.05 -6.92
C ALA A 74 -12.17 3.77 -7.59
N ALA A 75 -11.28 2.88 -8.05
CA ALA A 75 -11.68 1.63 -8.68
C ALA A 75 -12.54 0.75 -7.77
N VAL A 76 -12.21 0.67 -6.47
CA VAL A 76 -12.99 -0.12 -5.52
C VAL A 76 -14.27 0.62 -5.07
N THR A 77 -14.18 1.92 -4.76
CA THR A 77 -15.35 2.69 -4.31
C THR A 77 -16.42 2.87 -5.39
N GLU A 78 -16.03 2.87 -6.66
CA GLU A 78 -16.92 2.92 -7.82
C GLU A 78 -17.29 1.52 -8.35
N GLU A 79 -16.92 0.46 -7.64
CA GLU A 79 -17.19 -0.95 -7.98
C GLU A 79 -16.66 -1.38 -9.35
N ARG A 80 -15.62 -0.71 -9.86
CA ARG A 80 -14.86 -1.12 -11.04
C ARG A 80 -13.88 -2.26 -10.75
N ALA A 81 -13.53 -2.43 -9.45
CA ALA A 81 -12.79 -3.55 -8.91
C ALA A 81 -13.51 -4.11 -7.68
N ASP A 82 -13.38 -5.40 -7.45
CA ASP A 82 -14.02 -6.11 -6.34
C ASP A 82 -13.19 -6.08 -5.08
N ILE A 83 -11.87 -6.11 -5.23
CA ILE A 83 -10.90 -6.00 -4.14
C ILE A 83 -9.73 -5.08 -4.53
N GLY A 84 -9.02 -4.60 -3.52
CA GLY A 84 -7.78 -3.88 -3.71
C GLY A 84 -6.86 -3.98 -2.48
N PHE A 85 -5.68 -3.35 -2.59
CA PHE A 85 -4.59 -3.37 -1.62
C PHE A 85 -4.24 -1.95 -1.23
N PHE A 86 -4.41 -1.61 0.05
CA PHE A 86 -4.40 -0.23 0.51
C PHE A 86 -3.62 -0.07 1.81
N ALA A 87 -2.97 1.06 1.97
CA ALA A 87 -2.68 1.55 3.30
C ALA A 87 -3.99 1.91 4.01
N ILE A 88 -4.16 1.42 5.23
CA ILE A 88 -5.30 1.80 6.08
C ILE A 88 -5.22 3.30 6.35
N ASP A 89 -6.28 4.01 6.02
CA ASP A 89 -6.40 5.45 6.25
C ASP A 89 -7.87 5.81 6.50
N PRO A 90 -8.17 6.71 7.49
CA PRO A 90 -9.55 7.07 7.81
C PRO A 90 -10.36 7.61 6.63
N GLY A 91 -9.71 8.43 5.77
CA GLY A 91 -10.38 8.99 4.58
C GLY A 91 -10.73 7.92 3.53
N ARG A 92 -9.86 6.93 3.35
CA ARG A 92 -10.13 5.79 2.45
C ARG A 92 -11.20 4.86 2.99
N GLY A 93 -11.28 4.71 4.32
CA GLY A 93 -12.29 3.90 5.00
C GLY A 93 -13.73 4.36 4.81
N ALA A 94 -13.97 5.55 4.28
CA ALA A 94 -15.31 6.02 3.94
C ALA A 94 -15.98 5.15 2.85
N GLY A 95 -15.20 4.67 1.87
CA GLY A 95 -15.69 3.86 0.75
C GLY A 95 -15.18 2.41 0.72
N ILE A 96 -14.27 2.04 1.60
CA ILE A 96 -13.60 0.72 1.60
C ILE A 96 -13.73 0.08 2.98
N ALA A 97 -14.17 -1.18 3.02
CA ALA A 97 -14.11 -2.03 4.18
C ALA A 97 -12.75 -2.76 4.19
N PHE A 98 -11.89 -2.40 5.15
CA PHE A 98 -10.56 -2.97 5.28
C PHE A 98 -10.55 -4.27 6.10
N THR A 99 -9.62 -5.15 5.76
CA THR A 99 -9.16 -6.22 6.66
C THR A 99 -8.23 -5.64 7.73
N ALA A 100 -7.76 -6.48 8.67
CA ALA A 100 -6.56 -6.16 9.41
C ALA A 100 -5.35 -6.10 8.45
N PRO A 101 -4.25 -5.41 8.83
CA PRO A 101 -3.08 -5.35 7.99
C PRO A 101 -2.44 -6.72 7.80
N TYR A 102 -1.91 -6.97 6.58
CA TYR A 102 -1.13 -8.16 6.28
C TYR A 102 0.38 -7.88 6.27
N VAL A 103 0.77 -6.65 5.96
CA VAL A 103 2.17 -6.19 5.91
C VAL A 103 2.28 -4.80 6.51
N LEU A 104 3.40 -4.55 7.21
CA LEU A 104 3.78 -3.27 7.78
C LEU A 104 4.99 -2.72 7.02
N ILE A 105 4.89 -1.48 6.55
CA ILE A 105 5.93 -0.77 5.83
C ILE A 105 6.30 0.50 6.59
N GLU A 106 7.57 0.88 6.61
CA GLU A 106 8.01 2.08 7.31
C GLU A 106 8.02 3.30 6.38
N GLY A 107 7.49 4.41 6.86
CA GLY A 107 7.70 5.74 6.31
C GLY A 107 8.96 6.37 6.87
N ALA A 108 9.84 6.87 6.00
CA ALA A 108 11.10 7.49 6.37
C ALA A 108 11.28 8.85 5.70
N TYR A 109 12.20 9.66 6.23
CA TYR A 109 12.65 10.88 5.62
C TYR A 109 14.04 10.71 5.00
N LEU A 110 14.25 11.36 3.88
CA LEU A 110 15.50 11.43 3.16
C LEU A 110 15.93 12.90 3.04
N VAL A 111 17.21 13.17 3.27
CA VAL A 111 17.80 14.50 3.21
C VAL A 111 19.15 14.45 2.47
N ARG A 112 19.70 15.61 2.12
CA ARG A 112 21.08 15.69 1.61
C ARG A 112 22.09 15.36 2.73
N ASN A 113 23.26 14.88 2.38
CA ASN A 113 24.31 14.52 3.35
C ASN A 113 24.76 15.72 4.21
N ASP A 114 24.78 16.92 3.63
CA ASP A 114 25.13 18.18 4.29
C ASP A 114 23.97 18.84 5.03
N SER A 115 22.78 18.25 5.01
CA SER A 115 21.62 18.75 5.76
C SER A 115 21.92 18.79 7.27
N PRO A 116 21.54 19.88 7.97
CA PRO A 116 21.65 19.97 9.42
C PRO A 116 20.67 19.06 10.17
N LEU A 117 19.66 18.52 9.47
CA LEU A 117 18.66 17.65 10.09
C LEU A 117 19.28 16.27 10.37
N THR A 118 19.21 15.84 11.63
CA THR A 118 19.77 14.56 12.10
C THR A 118 18.73 13.65 12.74
N ASP A 119 17.52 14.18 12.99
CA ASP A 119 16.43 13.47 13.65
C ASP A 119 15.08 13.84 13.03
N ASN A 120 14.12 12.90 13.05
CA ASN A 120 12.78 13.10 12.53
C ASN A 120 12.01 14.23 13.23
N ALA A 121 12.26 14.47 14.51
CA ALA A 121 11.61 15.54 15.28
C ALA A 121 11.96 16.95 14.77
N GLN A 122 13.09 17.09 14.05
CA GLN A 122 13.52 18.37 13.50
C GLN A 122 12.85 18.72 12.16
N VAL A 123 12.16 17.75 11.55
CA VAL A 123 11.58 17.90 10.20
C VAL A 123 10.41 18.88 10.20
N ASP A 124 9.53 18.82 11.19
CA ASP A 124 8.37 19.73 11.29
C ASP A 124 8.80 21.08 11.90
N ALA A 125 9.52 21.86 11.12
CA ALA A 125 9.98 23.20 11.50
C ALA A 125 9.68 24.23 10.41
N PRO A 126 9.48 25.51 10.78
CA PRO A 126 9.33 26.58 9.80
C PRO A 126 10.52 26.66 8.83
N GLY A 127 10.24 26.80 7.55
CA GLY A 127 11.25 26.87 6.50
C GLY A 127 11.66 25.51 5.91
N ASN A 128 11.17 24.40 6.46
CA ASN A 128 11.33 23.10 5.83
C ASN A 128 10.20 22.83 4.83
N ASP A 129 10.56 22.40 3.63
CA ASP A 129 9.65 21.85 2.63
C ASP A 129 9.83 20.33 2.61
N ILE A 130 8.75 19.60 2.81
CA ILE A 130 8.71 18.14 2.78
C ILE A 130 8.03 17.69 1.51
N VAL A 131 8.77 17.06 0.61
CA VAL A 131 8.21 16.50 -0.63
C VAL A 131 7.55 15.16 -0.36
N VAL A 132 6.29 15.02 -0.77
CA VAL A 132 5.48 13.81 -0.63
C VAL A 132 4.87 13.41 -1.97
N GLY A 133 4.62 12.13 -2.19
CA GLY A 133 3.84 11.67 -3.34
C GLY A 133 2.36 11.97 -3.16
N LYS A 134 1.74 12.72 -4.04
CA LYS A 134 0.33 13.12 -3.95
C LYS A 134 -0.61 11.94 -3.72
N GLY A 135 -1.41 12.02 -2.65
CA GLY A 135 -2.39 11.01 -2.28
C GLY A 135 -1.80 9.69 -1.75
N SER A 136 -0.50 9.64 -1.50
CA SER A 136 0.14 8.49 -0.84
C SER A 136 -0.27 8.39 0.64
N ALA A 137 -0.01 7.24 1.28
CA ALA A 137 -0.30 7.06 2.70
C ALA A 137 0.44 8.09 3.58
N TYR A 138 1.68 8.38 3.23
CA TYR A 138 2.49 9.35 3.96
C TYR A 138 2.11 10.81 3.66
N ASP A 139 1.61 11.15 2.46
CA ASP A 139 0.99 12.46 2.20
C ASP A 139 -0.24 12.67 3.09
N LEU A 140 -1.14 11.68 3.13
CA LEU A 140 -2.35 11.76 3.97
C LEU A 140 -2.02 11.85 5.45
N TYR A 141 -1.01 11.08 5.90
CA TYR A 141 -0.55 11.12 7.28
C TYR A 141 0.07 12.49 7.62
N LEU A 142 1.05 12.95 6.86
CA LEU A 142 1.76 14.20 7.11
C LEU A 142 0.83 15.42 6.98
N SER A 143 -0.16 15.39 6.07
CA SER A 143 -1.17 16.45 5.96
C SER A 143 -1.99 16.66 7.24
N ARG A 144 -2.07 15.64 8.11
CA ARG A 144 -2.78 15.72 9.39
C ARG A 144 -1.87 16.01 10.57
N HIS A 145 -0.56 15.80 10.46
CA HIS A 145 0.36 15.84 11.60
C HIS A 145 1.37 16.98 11.52
N ILE A 146 1.76 17.41 10.33
CA ILE A 146 2.68 18.55 10.17
C ILE A 146 1.98 19.85 10.53
N GLN A 147 2.65 20.67 11.36
CA GLN A 147 2.11 21.93 11.87
C GLN A 147 2.92 23.15 11.40
N HIS A 148 4.21 22.99 11.14
CA HIS A 148 5.13 24.09 10.90
C HIS A 148 5.82 24.04 9.55
N ALA A 149 6.16 22.84 9.08
CA ALA A 149 6.75 22.63 7.77
C ALA A 149 5.70 22.71 6.65
N SER A 150 6.15 22.92 5.41
CA SER A 150 5.30 22.93 4.22
C SER A 150 5.32 21.57 3.52
N LEU A 151 4.19 21.14 2.96
CA LEU A 151 4.13 19.94 2.13
C LEU A 151 4.14 20.29 0.65
N VAL A 152 5.10 19.74 -0.08
CA VAL A 152 5.21 19.83 -1.54
C VAL A 152 4.81 18.49 -2.14
N ARG A 153 3.84 18.50 -3.06
CA ARG A 153 3.28 17.27 -3.63
C ARG A 153 3.86 16.96 -5.00
N ALA A 154 4.71 15.92 -5.07
CA ALA A 154 5.11 15.33 -6.33
C ALA A 154 3.95 14.57 -7.00
N ALA A 155 4.00 14.41 -8.31
CA ALA A 155 2.92 13.78 -9.08
C ALA A 155 2.67 12.31 -8.69
N SER A 156 3.70 11.60 -8.23
CA SER A 156 3.64 10.21 -7.77
C SER A 156 4.68 9.94 -6.69
N SER A 157 4.61 8.77 -6.04
CA SER A 157 5.64 8.34 -5.07
C SER A 157 7.01 8.18 -5.71
N GLN A 158 7.09 7.75 -6.96
CA GLN A 158 8.35 7.60 -7.70
C GLN A 158 8.99 8.94 -8.06
N ALA A 159 8.19 10.01 -8.19
CA ALA A 159 8.67 11.34 -8.53
C ALA A 159 9.16 12.16 -7.31
N VAL A 160 9.06 11.62 -6.10
CA VAL A 160 9.36 12.36 -4.85
C VAL A 160 10.82 12.84 -4.82
N VAL A 161 11.77 11.95 -5.06
CA VAL A 161 13.21 12.29 -4.95
C VAL A 161 13.64 13.23 -6.07
N ASP A 162 13.15 13.04 -7.29
CA ASP A 162 13.44 13.95 -8.40
C ASP A 162 12.86 15.35 -8.14
N THR A 163 11.63 15.44 -7.60
CA THR A 163 11.03 16.72 -7.20
C THR A 163 11.82 17.38 -6.08
N PHE A 164 12.24 16.61 -5.07
CA PHE A 164 13.08 17.08 -3.97
C PHE A 164 14.40 17.69 -4.46
N LEU A 165 15.05 17.02 -5.41
CA LEU A 165 16.33 17.49 -5.97
C LEU A 165 16.16 18.72 -6.84
N THR A 166 15.23 18.70 -7.78
CA THR A 166 15.02 19.80 -8.75
C THR A 166 14.48 21.07 -8.10
N GLY A 167 13.60 20.92 -7.10
CA GLY A 167 13.05 22.05 -6.33
C GLY A 167 13.95 22.54 -5.20
N ASN A 168 15.11 21.90 -4.98
CA ASN A 168 16.03 22.20 -3.86
C ASN A 168 15.34 22.21 -2.49
N HIS A 169 14.34 21.32 -2.29
CA HIS A 169 13.61 21.19 -1.02
C HIS A 169 14.50 20.57 0.08
N GLN A 170 14.08 20.69 1.35
CA GLN A 170 14.87 20.27 2.50
C GLN A 170 14.74 18.78 2.81
N VAL A 171 13.54 18.20 2.60
CA VAL A 171 13.22 16.83 2.99
C VAL A 171 12.41 16.13 1.91
N ALA A 172 12.70 14.88 1.65
CA ALA A 172 11.81 13.96 0.92
C ALA A 172 11.23 12.93 1.89
N ALA A 173 9.92 12.69 1.83
CA ALA A 173 9.25 11.67 2.62
C ALA A 173 8.74 10.55 1.71
N GLY A 174 8.89 9.31 2.14
CA GLY A 174 8.45 8.17 1.34
C GLY A 174 8.51 6.84 2.08
N VAL A 175 8.20 5.80 1.36
CA VAL A 175 8.44 4.43 1.82
C VAL A 175 9.96 4.21 1.93
N ARG A 176 10.42 3.68 3.06
CA ARG A 176 11.85 3.47 3.35
C ARG A 176 12.61 2.81 2.21
N GLN A 177 12.12 1.68 1.71
CA GLN A 177 12.78 0.88 0.67
C GLN A 177 12.94 1.65 -0.65
N GLN A 178 11.94 2.46 -1.02
CA GLN A 178 12.03 3.33 -2.18
C GLN A 178 13.10 4.39 -1.99
N LEU A 179 13.12 5.05 -0.83
CA LEU A 179 14.11 6.07 -0.51
C LEU A 179 15.53 5.51 -0.41
N GLU A 180 15.70 4.28 0.11
CA GLU A 180 16.99 3.57 0.12
C GLU A 180 17.50 3.28 -1.29
N THR A 181 16.59 2.83 -2.17
CA THR A 181 16.90 2.59 -3.59
C THR A 181 17.32 3.90 -4.28
N ASP A 182 16.59 4.98 -4.04
CA ASP A 182 16.89 6.28 -4.62
C ASP A 182 18.20 6.87 -4.08
N ALA A 183 18.47 6.72 -2.77
CA ALA A 183 19.73 7.15 -2.15
C ALA A 183 20.93 6.37 -2.67
N ALA A 184 20.77 5.08 -3.00
CA ALA A 184 21.83 4.30 -3.63
C ALA A 184 22.10 4.74 -5.08
N ARG A 185 21.07 5.19 -5.80
CA ARG A 185 21.16 5.68 -7.18
C ARG A 185 21.74 7.09 -7.27
N VAL A 186 21.44 7.95 -6.30
CA VAL A 186 21.81 9.37 -6.30
C VAL A 186 22.80 9.64 -5.15
N PRO A 187 24.10 9.86 -5.43
CA PRO A 187 25.07 10.19 -4.39
C PRO A 187 24.72 11.48 -3.62
N GLY A 188 25.13 11.55 -2.37
CA GLY A 188 24.93 12.75 -1.55
C GLY A 188 23.61 12.80 -0.81
N LEU A 189 22.88 11.69 -0.74
CA LEU A 189 21.64 11.57 0.01
C LEU A 189 21.79 10.57 1.16
N ARG A 190 21.02 10.78 2.22
CA ARG A 190 20.91 9.86 3.36
C ARG A 190 19.50 9.86 3.94
N LEU A 191 19.12 8.75 4.54
CA LEU A 191 17.89 8.69 5.32
C LEU A 191 18.16 9.24 6.74
N LEU A 192 17.15 9.86 7.33
CA LEU A 192 17.13 10.12 8.77
C LEU A 192 16.91 8.80 9.53
N PRO A 193 17.45 8.67 10.75
CA PRO A 193 17.31 7.47 11.56
C PRO A 193 15.85 7.24 11.96
N GLY A 194 15.48 5.97 12.17
CA GLY A 194 14.14 5.60 12.59
C GLY A 194 13.08 5.80 11.49
N ARG A 195 11.83 5.88 11.89
CA ARG A 195 10.66 6.05 11.03
C ARG A 195 9.76 7.15 11.59
N PHE A 196 9.01 7.86 10.73
CA PHE A 196 8.00 8.80 11.19
C PHE A 196 6.59 8.18 11.25
N MET A 197 6.35 7.09 10.51
CA MET A 197 5.08 6.35 10.55
C MET A 197 5.28 4.88 10.22
N VAL A 198 4.28 4.07 10.59
CA VAL A 198 4.08 2.72 10.07
C VAL A 198 2.89 2.76 9.12
N ILE A 199 3.08 2.24 7.92
CA ILE A 199 2.04 2.09 6.91
C ILE A 199 1.48 0.67 7.04
N GLU A 200 0.25 0.55 7.49
CA GLU A 200 -0.47 -0.70 7.63
C GLU A 200 -1.15 -1.05 6.31
N GLN A 201 -0.63 -2.05 5.60
CA GLN A 201 -1.18 -2.50 4.32
C GLN A 201 -2.23 -3.58 4.53
N ALA A 202 -3.43 -3.34 4.06
CA ALA A 202 -4.59 -4.23 4.16
C ALA A 202 -5.17 -4.55 2.78
N MET A 203 -5.95 -5.62 2.71
CA MET A 203 -6.89 -5.81 1.62
C MET A 203 -8.18 -5.08 1.94
N GLY A 204 -8.95 -4.76 0.92
CA GLY A 204 -10.24 -4.11 1.07
C GLY A 204 -11.18 -4.41 -0.09
N LEU A 205 -12.47 -4.32 0.21
CA LEU A 205 -13.57 -4.44 -0.75
C LEU A 205 -14.50 -3.23 -0.62
N PRO A 206 -15.43 -3.00 -1.58
CA PRO A 206 -16.37 -1.88 -1.49
C PRO A 206 -17.14 -1.91 -0.16
N ARG A 207 -17.24 -0.76 0.50
CA ARG A 207 -18.09 -0.64 1.68
C ARG A 207 -19.54 -0.83 1.27
N GLY A 208 -20.29 -1.58 2.07
CA GLY A 208 -21.69 -1.93 1.78
C GLY A 208 -21.89 -3.37 1.31
N ARG A 209 -20.83 -4.12 1.08
CA ARG A 209 -20.91 -5.58 0.99
C ARG A 209 -21.37 -6.17 2.33
N SER A 210 -21.96 -7.37 2.30
CA SER A 210 -22.47 -8.03 3.50
C SER A 210 -21.37 -8.27 4.54
N ALA A 211 -21.75 -8.40 5.80
CA ALA A 211 -20.84 -8.79 6.87
C ALA A 211 -20.16 -10.13 6.60
N CYS A 212 -20.81 -11.04 5.85
CA CYS A 212 -20.24 -12.32 5.43
C CYS A 212 -19.13 -12.14 4.40
N ALA A 213 -19.30 -11.26 3.41
CA ALA A 213 -18.27 -10.94 2.42
C ALA A 213 -17.04 -10.31 3.07
N GLU A 214 -17.26 -9.34 3.96
CA GLU A 214 -16.17 -8.75 4.74
C GLU A 214 -15.46 -9.77 5.63
N ALA A 215 -16.22 -10.65 6.31
CA ALA A 215 -15.65 -11.67 7.18
C ALA A 215 -14.83 -12.71 6.40
N LEU A 216 -15.26 -13.07 5.19
CA LEU A 216 -14.51 -14.00 4.33
C LEU A 216 -13.16 -13.42 3.93
N LEU A 217 -13.13 -12.13 3.48
CA LEU A 217 -11.88 -11.48 3.13
C LEU A 217 -10.96 -11.32 4.35
N ARG A 218 -11.50 -10.94 5.52
CA ARG A 218 -10.74 -10.88 6.78
C ARG A 218 -10.15 -12.25 7.15
N SER A 219 -10.94 -13.31 7.08
CA SER A 219 -10.49 -14.69 7.39
C SER A 219 -9.40 -15.15 6.42
N PHE A 220 -9.51 -14.81 5.13
CA PHE A 220 -8.46 -15.09 4.16
C PHE A 220 -7.14 -14.42 4.55
N VAL A 221 -7.15 -13.12 4.89
CA VAL A 221 -5.94 -12.39 5.27
C VAL A 221 -5.31 -12.98 6.54
N GLU A 222 -6.10 -13.30 7.58
CA GLU A 222 -5.58 -13.92 8.80
C GLU A 222 -4.99 -15.31 8.50
N HIS A 223 -5.65 -16.11 7.66
CA HIS A 223 -5.13 -17.39 7.23
C HIS A 223 -3.82 -17.25 6.44
N ALA A 224 -3.75 -16.32 5.50
CA ALA A 224 -2.55 -16.08 4.69
C ALA A 224 -1.34 -15.61 5.54
N LYS A 225 -1.58 -14.86 6.63
CA LYS A 225 -0.55 -14.54 7.62
C LYS A 225 -0.11 -15.78 8.40
N ALA A 226 -1.07 -16.53 8.94
CA ALA A 226 -0.81 -17.68 9.81
C ALA A 226 -0.16 -18.85 9.06
N SER A 227 -0.56 -19.13 7.83
CA SER A 227 0.01 -20.18 6.98
C SER A 227 1.40 -19.87 6.43
N GLY A 228 1.86 -18.62 6.57
CA GLY A 228 3.11 -18.16 5.98
C GLY A 228 3.01 -17.75 4.49
N GLU A 229 1.81 -17.71 3.90
CA GLU A 229 1.62 -17.34 2.50
C GLU A 229 2.08 -15.89 2.23
N VAL A 230 1.79 -14.95 3.16
CA VAL A 230 2.28 -13.57 3.07
C VAL A 230 3.82 -13.54 3.11
N ALA A 231 4.44 -14.27 4.03
CA ALA A 231 5.91 -14.34 4.14
C ALA A 231 6.53 -14.95 2.88
N ALA A 232 5.95 -16.01 2.35
CA ALA A 232 6.38 -16.64 1.11
C ALA A 232 6.23 -15.70 -0.11
N ALA A 233 5.15 -14.91 -0.18
CA ALA A 233 4.96 -13.91 -1.22
C ALA A 233 6.02 -12.81 -1.15
N LEU A 234 6.35 -12.30 0.05
CA LEU A 234 7.43 -11.34 0.26
C LEU A 234 8.78 -11.92 -0.23
N GLN A 235 9.07 -13.16 0.14
CA GLN A 235 10.31 -13.83 -0.24
C GLN A 235 10.41 -14.04 -1.76
N ARG A 236 9.36 -14.55 -2.42
CA ARG A 236 9.31 -14.76 -3.88
C ARG A 236 9.53 -13.45 -4.65
N ASN A 237 9.00 -12.36 -4.12
CA ASN A 237 9.13 -11.04 -4.72
C ASN A 237 10.37 -10.27 -4.25
N GLN A 238 11.25 -10.89 -3.45
CA GLN A 238 12.50 -10.31 -2.94
C GLN A 238 12.30 -9.00 -2.16
N VAL A 239 11.15 -8.86 -1.49
CA VAL A 239 10.82 -7.69 -0.69
C VAL A 239 11.53 -7.78 0.65
N GLN A 240 12.31 -6.75 0.96
CA GLN A 240 13.07 -6.63 2.22
C GLN A 240 12.61 -5.41 3.02
N GLY A 241 12.95 -5.36 4.30
CA GLY A 241 12.68 -4.20 5.16
C GLY A 241 11.20 -3.99 5.51
N VAL A 242 10.35 -4.98 5.24
CA VAL A 242 8.94 -5.00 5.66
C VAL A 242 8.70 -6.18 6.60
N SER A 243 7.65 -6.11 7.38
CA SER A 243 7.26 -7.21 8.27
C SER A 243 5.83 -7.68 8.00
N VAL A 244 5.59 -8.97 8.16
CA VAL A 244 4.23 -9.52 8.22
C VAL A 244 3.56 -8.95 9.47
N ALA A 245 2.33 -8.47 9.34
CA ALA A 245 1.59 -7.94 10.47
C ALA A 245 1.20 -9.06 11.45
N SER A 246 1.16 -8.75 12.74
CA SER A 246 0.67 -9.68 13.76
C SER A 246 -0.79 -10.08 13.49
N PRO A 247 -1.26 -11.21 14.02
CA PRO A 247 -2.67 -11.55 13.97
C PRO A 247 -3.55 -10.42 14.50
N ALA A 248 -4.73 -10.26 13.94
CA ALA A 248 -5.70 -9.29 14.44
C ALA A 248 -6.05 -9.64 15.91
N ARG A 249 -6.15 -8.62 16.74
CA ARG A 249 -6.72 -8.80 18.08
C ARG A 249 -8.22 -9.00 17.92
N GLY A 250 -8.72 -10.11 18.40
CA GLY A 250 -10.15 -10.45 18.40
C GLY A 250 -10.99 -9.45 19.18
#